data_da3c4cca35b58d65dbe4eec5cec8d4e4
#
_entry.id   da3c4cca35b58d65dbe4eec5cec8d4e4
#
_cell.length_a   1.000
_cell.length_b   1.000
_cell.length_c   1.000
_cell.angle_alpha   90.00
_cell.angle_beta   90.00
_cell.angle_gamma   90.00
#
_symmetry.space_group_name_H-M   'P 1'
#
loop_
_entity.id
_entity.type
_entity.pdbx_description
1 polymer ?
#
loop_
_entity_poly.entity_id
_entity_poly.type
_entity_poly.pdbx_seq_one_letter_code
_entity_poly.pdbx_strand_id
1 'polypeptide(L)'
;MREILFRGKRIANDEWVSGYYVVRKRPYFKGKGADFEHIICDNLVIDDFNDRQFVDTIPITYSVDPETVGQYTGLTDVNGNKIFERDLCLCDRNISKHIDKKVFEIKFDPEAGFFGESDTSNICPSDFYMCEIIGNIFDTPEFLKAGEMP
;
A
#
# COMPACT_ATOMS: atom_id res chain seq x y z
N MET A 1 6.16 18.05 -3.75
CA MET A 1 6.98 16.85 -3.44
C MET A 1 6.06 15.65 -3.36
N ARG A 2 6.42 14.53 -3.96
CA ARG A 2 5.62 13.31 -3.90
C ARG A 2 5.77 12.66 -2.52
N GLU A 3 4.65 12.37 -1.86
CA GLU A 3 4.65 11.64 -0.59
C GLU A 3 5.02 10.16 -0.83
N ILE A 4 6.02 9.65 -0.12
CA ILE A 4 6.44 8.25 -0.19
C ILE A 4 6.01 7.57 1.10
N LEU A 5 4.95 6.79 1.04
CA LEU A 5 4.42 6.02 2.15
C LEU A 5 4.33 4.55 1.79
N PHE A 6 4.34 3.73 2.82
CA PHE A 6 4.09 2.30 2.74
C PHE A 6 2.99 1.91 3.71
N ARG A 7 2.34 0.79 3.47
CA ARG A 7 1.48 0.12 4.45
C ARG A 7 1.91 -1.33 4.60
N GLY A 8 1.56 -1.94 5.71
CA GLY A 8 1.80 -3.36 5.97
C GLY A 8 0.92 -3.85 7.12
N LYS A 9 0.76 -5.16 7.24
CA LYS A 9 0.05 -5.75 8.36
C LYS A 9 0.98 -5.95 9.55
N ARG A 10 0.54 -5.54 10.72
CA ARG A 10 1.26 -5.76 11.98
C ARG A 10 1.33 -7.25 12.28
N ILE A 11 2.52 -7.73 12.65
CA ILE A 11 2.71 -9.13 13.08
C ILE A 11 1.88 -9.45 14.34
N ALA A 12 1.67 -8.44 15.20
CA ALA A 12 1.02 -8.65 16.49
C ALA A 12 -0.49 -8.91 16.42
N ASN A 13 -1.20 -8.36 15.43
CA ASN A 13 -2.68 -8.35 15.41
C ASN A 13 -3.32 -8.27 14.03
N ASP A 14 -2.54 -8.42 12.95
CA ASP A 14 -2.97 -8.32 11.55
C ASP A 14 -3.65 -6.98 11.14
N GLU A 15 -3.54 -5.94 11.97
CA GLU A 15 -4.04 -4.63 11.62
C GLU A 15 -3.15 -3.92 10.60
N TRP A 16 -3.77 -3.21 9.68
CA TRP A 16 -3.06 -2.37 8.72
C TRP A 16 -2.51 -1.11 9.38
N VAL A 17 -1.24 -0.82 9.11
CA VAL A 17 -0.58 0.43 9.48
C VAL A 17 0.09 1.02 8.26
N SER A 18 0.16 2.35 8.21
CA SER A 18 0.84 3.09 7.13
C SER A 18 1.82 4.10 7.69
N GLY A 19 2.88 4.37 6.94
CA GLY A 19 3.93 5.29 7.33
C GLY A 19 5.20 5.07 6.52
N TYR A 20 6.34 5.37 7.13
CA TYR A 20 7.65 5.17 6.52
C TYR A 20 8.16 3.76 6.77
N TYR A 21 8.59 3.09 5.71
CA TYR A 21 9.08 1.71 5.79
C TYR A 21 10.59 1.67 5.99
N VAL A 22 11.01 0.91 7.00
CA VAL A 22 12.42 0.73 7.37
C VAL A 22 12.72 -0.76 7.55
N VAL A 23 13.82 -1.19 6.97
CA VAL A 23 14.39 -2.53 7.21
C VAL A 23 15.66 -2.36 8.02
N ARG A 24 15.71 -2.96 9.19
CA ARG A 24 16.90 -2.94 10.05
C ARG A 24 17.40 -4.34 10.37
N LYS A 25 18.72 -4.47 10.50
CA LYS A 25 19.33 -5.70 10.98
C LYS A 25 19.17 -5.80 12.50
N ARG A 26 18.71 -6.95 13.01
CA ARG A 26 18.65 -7.21 14.45
C ARG A 26 20.05 -7.46 14.99
N PRO A 27 20.55 -6.65 15.94
CA PRO A 27 21.96 -6.76 16.36
C PRO A 27 22.31 -8.01 17.17
N TYR A 28 21.38 -8.73 17.79
CA TYR A 28 21.71 -9.76 18.79
C TYR A 28 20.76 -10.98 18.86
N PHE A 29 20.18 -11.45 17.78
CA PHE A 29 19.42 -12.70 17.87
C PHE A 29 20.25 -13.89 17.36
N LYS A 30 20.82 -14.69 18.30
CA LYS A 30 21.31 -16.05 18.03
C LYS A 30 20.10 -17.00 17.98
N GLY A 31 19.28 -16.92 16.98
CA GLY A 31 18.16 -17.82 16.76
C GLY A 31 17.90 -17.97 15.26
N LYS A 32 17.38 -19.12 14.86
CA LYS A 32 16.92 -19.36 13.48
C LYS A 32 15.70 -18.47 13.18
N GLY A 33 15.95 -17.22 12.82
CA GLY A 33 14.94 -16.24 12.42
C GLY A 33 15.59 -15.22 11.50
N ALA A 34 14.81 -14.58 10.65
CA ALA A 34 15.30 -13.60 9.69
C ALA A 34 16.19 -12.55 10.38
N ASP A 35 17.40 -12.33 9.83
CA ASP A 35 18.35 -11.35 10.34
C ASP A 35 17.86 -9.90 10.25
N PHE A 36 16.67 -9.69 9.68
CA PHE A 36 16.09 -8.38 9.40
C PHE A 36 14.71 -8.24 10.07
N GLU A 37 14.44 -7.05 10.54
CA GLU A 37 13.15 -6.61 11.03
C GLU A 37 12.56 -5.58 10.09
N HIS A 38 11.32 -5.80 9.68
CA HIS A 38 10.55 -4.92 8.81
C HIS A 38 9.61 -4.07 9.67
N ILE A 39 9.73 -2.75 9.56
CA ILE A 39 9.07 -1.80 10.46
C ILE A 39 8.37 -0.73 9.64
N ILE A 40 7.17 -0.34 10.05
CA ILE A 40 6.54 0.90 9.63
C ILE A 40 6.58 1.87 10.80
N CYS A 41 7.10 3.07 10.53
CA CYS A 41 7.12 4.18 11.47
C CYS A 41 5.97 5.13 11.14
N ASP A 42 5.10 5.36 12.11
CA ASP A 42 4.09 6.40 12.05
C ASP A 42 4.66 7.69 12.66
N ASN A 43 4.43 8.82 12.00
CA ASN A 43 4.87 10.15 12.44
C ASN A 43 6.40 10.30 12.70
N LEU A 44 7.20 10.30 11.65
CA LEU A 44 8.48 10.97 11.68
C LEU A 44 8.22 12.50 11.62
N VAL A 45 7.96 13.11 12.76
CA VAL A 45 8.03 14.56 12.87
C VAL A 45 9.51 14.91 12.94
N ILE A 46 10.09 15.29 11.80
CA ILE A 46 11.38 15.96 11.78
C ILE A 46 11.08 17.40 12.20
N ASP A 47 11.13 17.65 13.50
CA ASP A 47 11.05 19.01 14.01
C ASP A 47 12.30 19.78 13.56
N ASP A 48 12.08 20.94 12.96
CA ASP A 48 13.13 21.85 12.52
C ASP A 48 13.96 22.26 13.74
N PHE A 49 15.26 22.02 13.70
CA PHE A 49 16.23 22.13 14.81
C PHE A 49 16.41 23.56 15.41
N ASN A 50 15.45 24.45 15.27
CA ASN A 50 15.59 25.84 15.64
C ASN A 50 15.01 26.25 17.01
N ASP A 51 14.37 25.36 17.74
CA ASP A 51 13.92 25.66 19.09
C ASP A 51 14.42 24.62 20.09
N ARG A 52 15.12 25.08 21.14
CA ARG A 52 15.81 24.28 22.16
C ARG A 52 14.86 23.52 23.12
N GLN A 53 13.76 23.04 22.63
CA GLN A 53 12.92 22.09 23.33
C GLN A 53 13.07 20.72 22.66
N PHE A 54 13.84 19.85 23.31
CA PHE A 54 13.84 18.42 23.03
C PHE A 54 12.42 17.88 23.29
N VAL A 55 11.58 17.88 22.29
CA VAL A 55 10.42 17.01 22.31
C VAL A 55 10.94 15.64 21.86
N ASP A 56 11.17 14.77 22.82
CA ASP A 56 11.39 13.33 22.58
C ASP A 56 10.10 12.74 21.97
N THR A 57 9.85 13.02 20.71
CA THR A 57 8.84 12.33 19.96
C THR A 57 9.46 11.01 19.54
N ILE A 58 9.34 9.98 20.38
CA ILE A 58 9.70 8.63 20.02
C ILE A 58 8.78 8.23 18.88
N PRO A 59 9.29 7.97 17.67
CA PRO A 59 8.43 7.54 16.58
C PRO A 59 7.74 6.22 16.96
N ILE A 60 6.42 6.16 16.78
CA ILE A 60 5.68 4.92 16.99
C ILE A 60 6.07 3.98 15.87
N THR A 61 6.60 2.81 16.23
CA THR A 61 7.05 1.80 15.27
C THR A 61 6.24 0.52 15.41
N TYR A 62 5.94 -0.08 14.27
CA TYR A 62 5.21 -1.35 14.19
C TYR A 62 6.00 -2.36 13.39
N SER A 63 6.26 -3.53 13.97
CA SER A 63 6.77 -4.68 13.21
C SER A 63 5.68 -5.21 12.28
N VAL A 64 5.99 -5.31 11.00
CA VAL A 64 5.05 -5.72 9.97
C VAL A 64 5.52 -6.97 9.23
N ASP A 65 4.57 -7.72 8.69
CA ASP A 65 4.85 -8.82 7.78
C ASP A 65 5.36 -8.26 6.44
N PRO A 66 6.62 -8.55 6.05
CA PRO A 66 7.21 -8.01 4.83
C PRO A 66 6.46 -8.38 3.55
N GLU A 67 5.77 -9.52 3.53
CA GLU A 67 4.99 -9.96 2.36
C GLU A 67 3.75 -9.09 2.12
N THR A 68 3.28 -8.40 3.16
CA THR A 68 2.12 -7.50 3.07
C THR A 68 2.49 -6.05 2.77
N VAL A 69 3.78 -5.72 2.77
CA VAL A 69 4.23 -4.35 2.55
C VAL A 69 3.99 -3.92 1.11
N GLY A 70 3.29 -2.80 0.94
CA GLY A 70 3.01 -2.18 -0.35
C GLY A 70 3.21 -0.68 -0.31
N GLN A 71 3.70 -0.12 -1.41
CA GLN A 71 3.94 1.32 -1.53
C GLN A 71 2.68 2.07 -1.95
N TYR A 72 2.51 3.29 -1.42
CA TYR A 72 1.52 4.24 -1.89
C TYR A 72 1.85 4.69 -3.31
N THR A 73 0.89 4.59 -4.22
CA THR A 73 1.06 4.96 -5.63
C THR A 73 1.27 6.46 -5.86
N GLY A 74 0.93 7.29 -4.85
CA GLY A 74 0.86 8.74 -4.98
C GLY A 74 -0.48 9.25 -5.51
N LEU A 75 -1.44 8.35 -5.73
CA LEU A 75 -2.76 8.65 -6.30
C LEU A 75 -3.88 8.20 -5.36
N THR A 76 -5.03 8.82 -5.52
CA THR A 76 -6.23 8.48 -4.76
C THR A 76 -7.31 7.93 -5.67
N ASP A 77 -8.21 7.15 -5.07
CA ASP A 77 -9.40 6.66 -5.75
C ASP A 77 -10.49 7.74 -5.89
N VAL A 78 -11.63 7.38 -6.46
CA VAL A 78 -12.77 8.30 -6.66
C VAL A 78 -13.31 8.90 -5.36
N ASN A 79 -13.08 8.25 -4.22
CA ASN A 79 -13.51 8.68 -2.89
C ASN A 79 -12.41 9.45 -2.12
N GLY A 80 -11.23 9.65 -2.72
CA GLY A 80 -10.10 10.31 -2.09
C GLY A 80 -9.24 9.40 -1.20
N ASN A 81 -9.45 8.09 -1.24
CA ASN A 81 -8.63 7.13 -0.49
C ASN A 81 -7.31 6.89 -1.19
N LYS A 82 -6.22 6.81 -0.43
CA LYS A 82 -4.88 6.51 -0.95
C LYS A 82 -4.83 5.09 -1.52
N ILE A 83 -4.38 4.96 -2.78
CA ILE A 83 -4.21 3.67 -3.46
C ILE A 83 -2.80 3.15 -3.20
N PHE A 84 -2.72 1.93 -2.67
CA PHE A 84 -1.46 1.22 -2.42
C PHE A 84 -1.30 0.02 -3.36
N GLU A 85 -0.07 -0.45 -3.50
CA GLU A 85 0.18 -1.77 -4.11
C GLU A 85 -0.68 -2.83 -3.42
N ARG A 86 -1.12 -3.82 -4.18
CA ARG A 86 -1.96 -4.93 -3.75
C ARG A 86 -3.40 -4.53 -3.38
N ASP A 87 -3.81 -3.27 -3.60
CA ASP A 87 -5.22 -2.92 -3.57
C ASP A 87 -5.97 -3.56 -4.72
N LEU A 88 -7.24 -3.88 -4.48
CA LEU A 88 -8.21 -4.28 -5.48
C LEU A 88 -9.12 -3.09 -5.77
N CYS A 89 -9.06 -2.64 -7.01
CA CYS A 89 -9.81 -1.48 -7.47
C CYS A 89 -10.84 -1.87 -8.51
N LEU A 90 -12.09 -1.47 -8.28
CA LEU A 90 -13.16 -1.57 -9.26
C LEU A 90 -13.13 -0.34 -10.16
N CYS A 91 -12.83 -0.53 -11.43
CA CYS A 91 -12.85 0.54 -12.43
C CYS A 91 -14.07 0.40 -13.33
N ASP A 92 -14.78 1.52 -13.51
CA ASP A 92 -15.87 1.66 -14.46
C ASP A 92 -15.32 2.26 -15.76
N ARG A 93 -15.06 1.42 -16.75
CA ARG A 93 -14.64 1.86 -18.08
C ARG A 93 -15.86 2.08 -18.96
N ASN A 94 -16.27 3.32 -19.09
CA ASN A 94 -17.31 3.69 -20.03
C ASN A 94 -16.73 3.78 -21.46
N ILE A 95 -16.42 2.63 -22.06
CA ILE A 95 -15.99 2.54 -23.46
C ILE A 95 -17.21 2.26 -24.31
N SER A 96 -17.70 3.30 -25.01
CA SER A 96 -18.69 3.19 -26.10
C SER A 96 -19.99 2.45 -25.71
N LYS A 97 -20.73 2.93 -24.71
CA LYS A 97 -22.05 2.43 -24.28
C LYS A 97 -22.09 1.06 -23.62
N HIS A 98 -20.97 0.38 -23.41
CA HIS A 98 -20.88 -0.79 -22.57
C HIS A 98 -20.15 -0.42 -21.27
N ILE A 99 -20.84 -0.51 -20.14
CA ILE A 99 -20.26 -0.37 -18.81
C ILE A 99 -19.57 -1.70 -18.52
N ASP A 100 -18.27 -1.74 -18.70
CA ASP A 100 -17.46 -2.90 -18.33
C ASP A 100 -16.77 -2.62 -17.01
N LYS A 101 -17.38 -3.07 -15.91
CA LYS A 101 -16.81 -2.94 -14.57
C LYS A 101 -15.87 -4.10 -14.31
N LYS A 102 -14.60 -3.80 -14.09
CA LYS A 102 -13.56 -4.80 -13.82
C LYS A 102 -12.81 -4.50 -12.55
N VAL A 103 -12.40 -5.58 -11.89
CA VAL A 103 -11.51 -5.52 -10.74
C VAL A 103 -10.08 -5.64 -11.22
N PHE A 104 -9.23 -4.71 -10.76
CA PHE A 104 -7.81 -4.66 -11.05
C PHE A 104 -7.01 -4.76 -9.76
N GLU A 105 -5.97 -5.58 -9.76
CA GLU A 105 -4.93 -5.54 -8.73
C GLU A 105 -3.92 -4.46 -9.06
N ILE A 106 -3.61 -3.60 -8.10
CA ILE A 106 -2.57 -2.57 -8.24
C ILE A 106 -1.20 -3.20 -8.02
N LYS A 107 -0.34 -3.07 -9.02
CA LYS A 107 1.02 -3.64 -9.06
C LYS A 107 2.05 -2.58 -9.37
N PHE A 108 3.30 -2.91 -9.09
CA PHE A 108 4.46 -2.10 -9.47
C PHE A 108 5.41 -2.94 -10.35
N ASP A 109 5.82 -2.35 -11.46
CA ASP A 109 6.86 -2.87 -12.33
C ASP A 109 8.05 -1.90 -12.29
N PRO A 110 9.31 -2.38 -12.10
CA PRO A 110 10.48 -1.51 -12.01
C PRO A 110 10.74 -0.65 -13.25
N GLU A 111 10.29 -1.09 -14.42
CA GLU A 111 10.48 -0.37 -15.69
C GLU A 111 9.28 0.50 -16.06
N ALA A 112 8.06 0.01 -15.78
CA ALA A 112 6.81 0.67 -16.17
C ALA A 112 6.17 1.52 -15.06
N GLY A 113 6.54 1.30 -13.78
CA GLY A 113 5.92 1.93 -12.62
C GLY A 113 4.65 1.23 -12.15
N PHE A 114 3.74 1.99 -11.53
CA PHE A 114 2.46 1.44 -11.06
C PHE A 114 1.48 1.22 -12.21
N PHE A 115 0.71 0.14 -12.11
CA PHE A 115 -0.38 -0.18 -13.03
C PHE A 115 -1.44 -1.04 -12.34
N GLY A 116 -2.62 -1.15 -12.93
CA GLY A 116 -3.63 -2.11 -12.50
C GLY A 116 -3.73 -3.25 -13.50
N GLU A 117 -3.78 -4.48 -13.01
CA GLU A 117 -3.87 -5.70 -13.81
C GLU A 117 -5.16 -6.46 -13.52
N SER A 118 -5.86 -6.87 -14.57
CA SER A 118 -6.96 -7.82 -14.51
C SER A 118 -6.64 -9.05 -15.39
N ASP A 119 -7.52 -10.02 -15.42
CA ASP A 119 -7.42 -11.22 -16.25
C ASP A 119 -7.29 -10.94 -17.75
N THR A 120 -7.85 -9.83 -18.22
CA THR A 120 -7.98 -9.53 -19.66
C THR A 120 -7.39 -8.20 -20.08
N SER A 121 -7.03 -7.31 -19.14
CA SER A 121 -6.56 -5.97 -19.47
C SER A 121 -5.81 -5.31 -18.33
N ASN A 122 -5.04 -4.27 -18.67
CA ASN A 122 -4.34 -3.43 -17.72
C ASN A 122 -4.87 -2.00 -17.79
N ILE A 123 -4.71 -1.26 -16.68
CA ILE A 123 -4.99 0.17 -16.61
C ILE A 123 -3.76 0.95 -16.19
N CYS A 124 -3.65 2.17 -16.71
CA CYS A 124 -2.58 3.09 -16.36
C CYS A 124 -2.91 3.88 -15.10
N PRO A 125 -1.90 4.48 -14.43
CA PRO A 125 -2.14 5.34 -13.27
C PRO A 125 -3.08 6.51 -13.54
N SER A 126 -3.13 6.99 -14.78
CA SER A 126 -4.08 8.03 -15.23
C SER A 126 -5.55 7.63 -15.09
N ASP A 127 -5.85 6.35 -14.98
CA ASP A 127 -7.22 5.84 -14.84
C ASP A 127 -7.63 5.65 -13.36
N PHE A 128 -6.68 5.69 -12.43
CA PHE A 128 -6.91 5.37 -11.01
C PHE A 128 -7.94 6.29 -10.33
N TYR A 129 -8.03 7.55 -10.75
CA TYR A 129 -9.01 8.50 -10.20
C TYR A 129 -10.47 8.11 -10.49
N MET A 130 -10.70 7.20 -11.45
CA MET A 130 -12.04 6.67 -11.79
C MET A 130 -12.33 5.35 -11.08
N CYS A 131 -11.37 4.80 -10.37
CA CYS A 131 -11.50 3.51 -9.70
C CYS A 131 -11.94 3.70 -8.25
N GLU A 132 -12.57 2.68 -7.68
CA GLU A 132 -12.93 2.59 -6.27
C GLU A 132 -12.19 1.43 -5.64
N ILE A 133 -11.51 1.67 -4.51
CA ILE A 133 -10.88 0.60 -3.73
C ILE A 133 -12.00 -0.23 -3.09
N ILE A 134 -12.02 -1.54 -3.40
CA ILE A 134 -13.02 -2.49 -2.86
C ILE A 134 -12.41 -3.49 -1.88
N GLY A 135 -11.10 -3.53 -1.75
CA GLY A 135 -10.37 -4.43 -0.87
C GLY A 135 -8.90 -4.52 -1.24
N ASN A 136 -8.28 -5.62 -0.87
CA ASN A 136 -6.90 -5.94 -1.22
C ASN A 136 -6.70 -7.47 -1.34
N ILE A 137 -5.58 -7.90 -1.93
CA ILE A 137 -5.34 -9.32 -2.18
C ILE A 137 -5.20 -10.18 -0.91
N PHE A 138 -4.94 -9.57 0.25
CA PHE A 138 -4.73 -10.29 1.51
C PHE A 138 -6.04 -10.51 2.26
N ASP A 139 -6.96 -9.54 2.23
CA ASP A 139 -8.20 -9.59 2.98
C ASP A 139 -9.39 -10.07 2.14
N THR A 140 -9.40 -9.77 0.84
CA THR A 140 -10.52 -10.07 -0.07
C THR A 140 -10.06 -10.64 -1.42
N PRO A 141 -9.18 -11.67 -1.44
CA PRO A 141 -8.62 -12.22 -2.70
C PRO A 141 -9.68 -12.80 -3.64
N GLU A 142 -10.86 -13.14 -3.12
CA GLU A 142 -11.99 -13.67 -3.89
C GLU A 142 -12.51 -12.67 -4.93
N PHE A 143 -12.35 -11.37 -4.72
CA PHE A 143 -12.81 -10.35 -5.67
C PHE A 143 -12.05 -10.37 -6.99
N LEU A 144 -10.80 -10.89 -7.01
CA LEU A 144 -10.07 -11.12 -8.24
C LEU A 144 -10.59 -12.33 -9.02
N LYS A 145 -11.06 -13.37 -8.31
CA LYS A 145 -11.44 -14.64 -8.92
C LYS A 145 -12.85 -14.61 -9.50
N ALA A 146 -13.71 -13.77 -8.97
CA ALA A 146 -15.12 -13.77 -9.30
C ALA A 146 -15.39 -13.16 -10.69
N GLY A 147 -14.49 -12.31 -11.24
CA GLY A 147 -14.76 -11.55 -12.48
C GLY A 147 -16.06 -10.74 -12.39
N GLU A 148 -16.79 -10.90 -11.31
CA GLU A 148 -18.10 -10.32 -11.01
C GLU A 148 -17.98 -9.46 -9.74
N MET A 149 -18.71 -8.36 -9.75
CA MET A 149 -18.82 -7.45 -8.62
C MET A 149 -19.37 -8.14 -7.38
N PRO A 150 -18.88 -7.70 -6.19
CA PRO A 150 -19.56 -8.02 -4.95
C PRO A 150 -20.98 -7.48 -4.93
#